data_6ef8024741c0f90538dd66522dbb8608
#
_entry.id   6ef8024741c0f90538dd66522dbb8608
#
_cell.length_a   1.000
_cell.length_b   1.000
_cell.length_c   1.000
_cell.angle_alpha   90.00
_cell.angle_beta   90.00
_cell.angle_gamma   90.00
#
_symmetry.space_group_name_H-M   'P 1'
#
loop_
_entity.id
_entity.type
_entity.pdbx_description
1 polymer ?
#
loop_
_entity_poly.entity_id
_entity_poly.type
_entity_poly.pdbx_seq_one_letter_code
_entity_poly.pdbx_strand_id
1 'polypeptide(L)'
;MCDKKEKQLELDKRYLRMAAVWAENSYCKRRQVGALIVKDQMIISDGYNGTPSGFENVCEDENNVTKPYVLHAEANAITKVAASSNSSKGATIYVTSAPCIECAKLIIQSGIKRVVYSEKYRVEDLSLIHISEPTRLGMIS
;
A
#
# COMPACT_ATOMS: atom_id res chain seq x y z
N MET A 1 12.00 -20.94 -21.74
CA MET A 1 11.48 -21.00 -20.37
C MET A 1 11.42 -19.61 -19.77
N CYS A 2 10.27 -19.24 -19.26
CA CYS A 2 10.18 -17.97 -18.56
C CYS A 2 10.94 -18.03 -17.26
N ASP A 3 11.85 -17.10 -17.08
CA ASP A 3 12.54 -16.91 -15.83
C ASP A 3 11.51 -16.64 -14.72
N LYS A 4 11.66 -17.30 -13.58
CA LYS A 4 10.78 -17.09 -12.42
C LYS A 4 10.79 -15.65 -11.96
N LYS A 5 11.93 -14.97 -12.08
CA LYS A 5 12.08 -13.56 -11.74
C LYS A 5 11.25 -12.66 -12.66
N GLU A 6 11.20 -12.98 -13.96
CA GLU A 6 10.40 -12.22 -14.92
C GLU A 6 8.91 -12.39 -14.62
N LYS A 7 8.47 -13.61 -14.30
CA LYS A 7 7.07 -13.86 -13.95
C LYS A 7 6.68 -13.13 -12.69
N GLN A 8 7.57 -13.14 -11.68
CA GLN A 8 7.30 -12.43 -10.43
C GLN A 8 7.21 -10.92 -10.68
N LEU A 9 8.09 -10.37 -11.51
CA LEU A 9 8.07 -8.96 -11.84
C LEU A 9 6.78 -8.57 -12.58
N GLU A 10 6.32 -9.43 -13.50
CA GLU A 10 5.06 -9.18 -14.20
C GLU A 10 3.87 -9.19 -13.25
N LEU A 11 3.85 -10.10 -12.29
CA LEU A 11 2.82 -10.13 -11.25
C LEU A 11 2.90 -8.89 -10.37
N ASP A 12 4.09 -8.48 -10.00
CA ASP A 12 4.28 -7.27 -9.19
C ASP A 12 3.72 -6.04 -9.91
N LYS A 13 3.97 -5.93 -11.20
CA LYS A 13 3.44 -4.83 -12.01
C LYS A 13 1.92 -4.85 -12.05
N ARG A 14 1.33 -6.04 -12.20
CA ARG A 14 -0.14 -6.18 -12.26
C ARG A 14 -0.79 -5.85 -10.94
N TYR A 15 -0.25 -6.35 -9.83
CA TYR A 15 -0.78 -6.01 -8.52
C TYR A 15 -0.65 -4.52 -8.23
N LEU A 16 0.46 -3.92 -8.65
CA LEU A 16 0.65 -2.49 -8.46
C LEU A 16 -0.36 -1.67 -9.28
N ARG A 17 -0.69 -2.12 -10.50
CA ARG A 17 -1.74 -1.49 -11.30
C ARG A 17 -3.11 -1.61 -10.63
N MET A 18 -3.39 -2.78 -10.02
CA MET A 18 -4.63 -2.97 -9.27
C MET A 18 -4.70 -2.03 -8.07
N ALA A 19 -3.58 -1.87 -7.36
CA ALA A 19 -3.51 -0.92 -6.25
C ALA A 19 -3.78 0.51 -6.72
N ALA A 20 -3.27 0.89 -7.91
CA ALA A 20 -3.50 2.21 -8.48
C ALA A 20 -4.98 2.43 -8.84
N VAL A 21 -5.64 1.41 -9.39
CA VAL A 21 -7.08 1.49 -9.64
C VAL A 21 -7.83 1.65 -8.32
N TRP A 22 -7.41 0.91 -7.29
CA TRP A 22 -8.05 0.97 -5.98
C TRP A 22 -7.90 2.33 -5.32
N ALA A 23 -6.78 3.01 -5.60
CA ALA A 23 -6.53 4.36 -5.09
C ALA A 23 -7.61 5.37 -5.53
N GLU A 24 -8.29 5.11 -6.65
CA GLU A 24 -9.34 5.98 -7.17
C GLU A 24 -10.54 6.06 -6.23
N ASN A 25 -10.67 5.13 -5.28
CA ASN A 25 -11.73 5.16 -4.28
C ASN A 25 -11.50 6.22 -3.21
N SER A 26 -10.28 6.74 -3.09
CA SER A 26 -9.95 7.71 -2.05
C SER A 26 -10.65 9.05 -2.29
N TYR A 27 -11.23 9.60 -1.23
CA TYR A 27 -11.84 10.94 -1.26
C TYR A 27 -10.83 12.04 -0.97
N CYS A 28 -9.59 11.67 -0.67
CA CYS A 28 -8.55 12.67 -0.38
C CYS A 28 -8.19 13.44 -1.64
N LYS A 29 -8.12 14.77 -1.53
CA LYS A 29 -7.86 15.64 -2.66
C LYS A 29 -6.37 15.83 -2.92
N ARG A 30 -5.57 15.86 -1.86
CA ARG A 30 -4.12 16.09 -1.99
C ARG A 30 -3.41 14.92 -2.64
N ARG A 31 -3.83 13.71 -2.32
CA ARG A 31 -3.18 12.50 -2.82
C ARG A 31 -4.09 11.30 -2.65
N GLN A 32 -4.14 10.47 -3.67
CA GLN A 32 -4.86 9.21 -3.62
C GLN A 32 -3.83 8.08 -3.68
N VAL A 33 -3.85 7.23 -2.66
CA VAL A 33 -2.92 6.10 -2.55
C VAL A 33 -3.72 4.82 -2.39
N GLY A 34 -3.27 3.75 -3.05
CA GLY A 34 -3.87 2.44 -2.92
C GLY A 34 -2.84 1.42 -2.47
N ALA A 35 -3.31 0.40 -1.76
CA ALA A 35 -2.48 -0.69 -1.28
C ALA A 35 -3.20 -2.01 -1.39
N LEU A 36 -2.44 -3.08 -1.69
CA LEU A 36 -2.92 -4.45 -1.69
C LEU A 36 -1.97 -5.30 -0.87
N ILE A 37 -2.51 -6.23 -0.10
CA ILE A 37 -1.71 -7.24 0.59
C ILE A 37 -2.00 -8.58 -0.06
N VAL A 38 -0.93 -9.24 -0.53
CA VAL A 38 -1.01 -10.49 -1.29
C VAL A 38 -0.22 -11.55 -0.55
N LYS A 39 -0.81 -12.73 -0.40
CA LYS A 39 -0.16 -13.86 0.24
C LYS A 39 -0.51 -15.13 -0.55
N ASP A 40 0.50 -15.92 -0.89
CA ASP A 40 0.31 -17.14 -1.65
C ASP A 40 -0.51 -16.89 -2.94
N GLN A 41 -0.21 -15.81 -3.64
CA GLN A 41 -0.86 -15.39 -4.88
C GLN A 41 -2.35 -15.06 -4.71
N MET A 42 -2.77 -14.76 -3.48
CA MET A 42 -4.14 -14.33 -3.20
C MET A 42 -4.13 -12.94 -2.58
N ILE A 43 -5.00 -12.09 -3.07
CA ILE A 43 -5.20 -10.77 -2.45
C ILE A 43 -6.00 -10.99 -1.17
N ILE A 44 -5.37 -10.75 -0.02
CA ILE A 44 -6.03 -10.97 1.27
C ILE A 44 -6.53 -9.66 1.89
N SER A 45 -6.08 -8.52 1.38
CA SER A 45 -6.56 -7.23 1.85
C SER A 45 -6.27 -6.15 0.82
N ASP A 46 -6.99 -5.06 0.96
CA ASP A 46 -6.84 -3.87 0.15
C ASP A 46 -7.05 -2.63 1.02
N GLY A 47 -6.61 -1.49 0.54
CA GLY A 47 -6.82 -0.24 1.26
C GLY A 47 -6.56 0.96 0.37
N TYR A 48 -7.15 2.06 0.74
CA TYR A 48 -6.85 3.36 0.17
C TYR A 48 -6.87 4.38 1.31
N ASN A 49 -6.22 5.52 1.11
CA ASN A 49 -6.14 6.50 2.17
C ASN A 49 -7.48 7.20 2.36
N GLY A 50 -7.83 7.47 3.61
CA GLY A 50 -9.09 8.09 3.94
C GLY A 50 -9.35 8.15 5.43
N THR A 51 -10.50 8.71 5.78
CA THR A 51 -10.92 8.84 7.17
C THR A 51 -11.38 7.48 7.71
N PRO A 52 -11.36 7.29 9.04
CA PRO A 52 -11.87 6.06 9.64
C PRO A 52 -13.36 5.87 9.35
N SER A 53 -13.82 4.61 9.43
CA SER A 53 -15.22 4.28 9.23
C SER A 53 -16.12 5.10 10.15
N GLY A 54 -17.15 5.68 9.58
CA GLY A 54 -18.10 6.50 10.33
C GLY A 54 -17.74 7.97 10.41
N PHE A 55 -16.52 8.33 10.01
CA PHE A 55 -16.11 9.74 9.93
C PHE A 55 -16.57 10.34 8.60
N GLU A 56 -16.68 11.66 8.58
CA GLU A 56 -16.96 12.38 7.33
C GLU A 56 -15.83 12.13 6.33
N ASN A 57 -16.19 11.91 5.05
CA ASN A 57 -15.22 11.63 3.99
C ASN A 57 -14.52 12.88 3.48
N VAL A 58 -13.89 13.60 4.40
CA VAL A 58 -13.15 14.84 4.08
C VAL A 58 -11.77 14.71 4.73
N CYS A 59 -10.75 14.52 3.92
CA CYS A 59 -9.38 14.28 4.39
C CYS A 59 -8.66 15.55 4.80
N GLU A 60 -8.96 16.67 4.14
CA GLU A 60 -8.25 17.93 4.33
C GLU A 60 -9.10 18.94 5.09
N ASP A 61 -8.44 19.78 5.86
CA ASP A 61 -9.10 20.89 6.52
C ASP A 61 -9.28 22.09 5.57
N GLU A 62 -9.79 23.20 6.08
CA GLU A 62 -10.04 24.42 5.32
C GLU A 62 -8.77 25.01 4.70
N ASN A 63 -7.61 24.68 5.25
CA ASN A 63 -6.29 25.13 4.75
C ASN A 63 -5.63 24.08 3.85
N ASN A 64 -6.39 23.09 3.40
CA ASN A 64 -5.90 22.00 2.56
C ASN A 64 -4.79 21.17 3.22
N VAL A 65 -4.82 21.08 4.55
CA VAL A 65 -3.89 20.26 5.33
C VAL A 65 -4.60 18.95 5.69
N THR A 66 -3.92 17.82 5.49
CA THR A 66 -4.49 16.52 5.82
C THR A 66 -4.76 16.41 7.32
N LYS A 67 -5.98 16.01 7.64
CA LYS A 67 -6.40 15.86 9.03
C LYS A 67 -5.61 14.73 9.71
N PRO A 68 -5.26 14.89 11.00
CA PRO A 68 -4.38 13.92 11.67
C PRO A 68 -4.97 12.51 11.82
N TYR A 69 -6.28 12.35 11.74
CA TYR A 69 -6.92 11.03 11.85
C TYR A 69 -7.10 10.32 10.50
N VAL A 70 -6.62 10.90 9.41
CA VAL A 70 -6.67 10.23 8.10
C VAL A 70 -5.71 9.05 8.13
N LEU A 71 -6.22 7.88 7.73
CA LEU A 71 -5.43 6.66 7.65
C LEU A 71 -4.76 6.56 6.29
N HIS A 72 -3.50 6.15 6.27
CA HIS A 72 -2.81 5.85 5.03
C HIS A 72 -3.33 4.53 4.46
N ALA A 73 -3.16 4.33 3.14
CA ALA A 73 -3.63 3.11 2.47
C ALA A 73 -3.06 1.85 3.11
N GLU A 74 -1.78 1.86 3.48
CA GLU A 74 -1.11 0.73 4.10
C GLU A 74 -1.74 0.40 5.45
N ALA A 75 -1.99 1.43 6.26
CA ALA A 75 -2.62 1.23 7.58
C ALA A 75 -4.03 0.65 7.43
N ASN A 76 -4.79 1.12 6.45
CA ASN A 76 -6.11 0.58 6.18
C ASN A 76 -6.06 -0.89 5.77
N ALA A 77 -5.13 -1.25 4.89
CA ALA A 77 -4.99 -2.63 4.44
C ALA A 77 -4.58 -3.54 5.61
N ILE A 78 -3.64 -3.11 6.44
CA ILE A 78 -3.16 -3.88 7.58
C ILE A 78 -4.25 -4.07 8.63
N THR A 79 -4.99 -3.03 8.94
CA THR A 79 -6.06 -3.12 9.95
C THR A 79 -7.22 -3.98 9.48
N LYS A 80 -7.50 -4.01 8.17
CA LYS A 80 -8.49 -4.94 7.61
C LYS A 80 -8.07 -6.39 7.82
N VAL A 81 -6.78 -6.70 7.62
CA VAL A 81 -6.26 -8.04 7.90
C VAL A 81 -6.44 -8.36 9.38
N ALA A 82 -6.11 -7.42 10.25
CA ALA A 82 -6.24 -7.61 11.70
C ALA A 82 -7.69 -7.89 12.13
N ALA A 83 -8.66 -7.32 11.40
CA ALA A 83 -10.09 -7.54 11.68
C ALA A 83 -10.64 -8.80 11.02
N SER A 84 -9.82 -9.50 10.24
CA SER A 84 -10.24 -10.72 9.52
C SER A 84 -9.63 -11.96 10.17
N SER A 85 -9.90 -13.12 9.58
CA SER A 85 -9.27 -14.38 10.00
C SER A 85 -7.94 -14.63 9.29
N ASN A 86 -7.52 -13.73 8.40
CA ASN A 86 -6.26 -13.85 7.67
C ASN A 86 -5.08 -13.33 8.48
N SER A 87 -3.89 -13.66 8.05
CA SER A 87 -2.65 -13.16 8.65
C SER A 87 -1.78 -12.55 7.56
N SER A 88 -1.20 -11.40 7.86
CA SER A 88 -0.26 -10.73 6.95
C SER A 88 1.15 -11.29 7.04
N LYS A 89 1.41 -12.22 7.97
CA LYS A 89 2.73 -12.81 8.14
C LYS A 89 3.21 -13.49 6.86
N GLY A 90 4.37 -13.05 6.37
CA GLY A 90 4.95 -13.60 5.15
C GLY A 90 4.35 -13.06 3.85
N ALA A 91 3.46 -12.09 3.94
CA ALA A 91 2.80 -11.50 2.77
C ALA A 91 3.66 -10.45 2.07
N THR A 92 3.20 -10.02 0.92
CA THR A 92 3.76 -8.89 0.17
C THR A 92 2.73 -7.76 0.17
N ILE A 93 3.19 -6.53 0.39
CA ILE A 93 2.32 -5.36 0.25
C ILE A 93 2.73 -4.58 -0.99
N TYR A 94 1.73 -4.16 -1.77
CA TYR A 94 1.89 -3.35 -2.97
C TYR A 94 1.28 -1.97 -2.69
N VAL A 95 2.06 -0.93 -2.84
CA VAL A 95 1.61 0.44 -2.54
C VAL A 95 1.97 1.36 -3.70
N THR A 96 1.06 2.24 -4.07
CA THR A 96 1.29 3.18 -5.17
C THR A 96 2.18 4.36 -4.80
N SER A 97 2.74 4.34 -3.60
CA SER A 97 3.61 5.39 -3.08
C SER A 97 4.60 4.79 -2.10
N ALA A 98 5.76 5.39 -1.95
CA ALA A 98 6.73 4.96 -0.95
C ALA A 98 6.13 5.09 0.45
N PRO A 99 6.17 4.03 1.28
CA PRO A 99 5.65 4.11 2.65
C PRO A 99 6.41 5.14 3.49
N CYS A 100 5.69 5.90 4.29
CA CYS A 100 6.32 6.79 5.26
C CYS A 100 6.85 5.96 6.44
N ILE A 101 7.61 6.58 7.34
CA ILE A 101 8.20 5.87 8.47
C ILE A 101 7.13 5.23 9.37
N GLU A 102 6.00 5.90 9.56
CA GLU A 102 4.92 5.36 10.37
C GLU A 102 4.32 4.10 9.75
N CYS A 103 4.10 4.10 8.42
CA CYS A 103 3.60 2.93 7.72
C CYS A 103 4.65 1.82 7.65
N ALA A 104 5.93 2.18 7.49
CA ALA A 104 7.01 1.19 7.50
C ALA A 104 7.04 0.42 8.82
N LYS A 105 6.84 1.09 9.94
CA LYS A 105 6.77 0.45 11.25
C LYS A 105 5.62 -0.57 11.31
N LEU A 106 4.45 -0.18 10.83
CA LEU A 106 3.29 -1.06 10.81
C LEU A 106 3.51 -2.27 9.91
N ILE A 107 4.13 -2.06 8.76
CA ILE A 107 4.45 -3.14 7.82
C ILE A 107 5.38 -4.16 8.47
N ILE A 108 6.44 -3.68 9.14
CA ILE A 108 7.39 -4.55 9.85
C ILE A 108 6.67 -5.36 10.92
N GLN A 109 5.90 -4.70 11.78
CA GLN A 109 5.23 -5.36 12.91
C GLN A 109 4.14 -6.34 12.47
N SER A 110 3.55 -6.11 11.30
CA SER A 110 2.52 -7.01 10.76
C SER A 110 3.08 -8.31 10.16
N GLY A 111 4.40 -8.43 10.09
CA GLY A 111 5.05 -9.63 9.57
C GLY A 111 5.12 -9.70 8.05
N ILE A 112 4.80 -8.63 7.35
CA ILE A 112 4.94 -8.55 5.90
C ILE A 112 6.43 -8.63 5.57
N LYS A 113 6.78 -9.50 4.61
CA LYS A 113 8.19 -9.78 4.29
C LYS A 113 8.70 -9.02 3.08
N ARG A 114 7.81 -8.45 2.27
CA ARG A 114 8.20 -7.87 1.00
C ARG A 114 7.31 -6.66 0.69
N VAL A 115 7.95 -5.57 0.27
CA VAL A 115 7.24 -4.33 -0.07
C VAL A 115 7.55 -3.96 -1.51
N VAL A 116 6.52 -3.75 -2.30
CA VAL A 116 6.64 -3.30 -3.69
C VAL A 116 5.90 -1.96 -3.81
N TYR A 117 6.60 -0.94 -4.25
CA TYR A 117 6.00 0.37 -4.38
C TYR A 117 6.54 1.13 -5.58
N SER A 118 5.84 2.16 -5.98
CA SER A 118 6.26 3.07 -7.05
C SER A 118 6.32 4.49 -6.50
N GLU A 119 7.37 5.20 -6.85
CA GLU A 119 7.51 6.61 -6.45
C GLU A 119 6.67 7.53 -7.32
N LYS A 120 6.32 7.07 -8.52
CA LYS A 120 5.51 7.88 -9.43
C LYS A 120 4.04 7.55 -9.29
N TYR A 121 3.27 8.58 -9.25
CA TYR A 121 1.82 8.53 -9.13
C TYR A 121 1.13 7.83 -10.30
N ARG A 122 1.81 7.77 -11.44
CA ARG A 122 1.25 7.15 -12.65
C ARG A 122 1.84 5.77 -12.86
N VAL A 123 0.95 4.80 -12.85
CA VAL A 123 1.29 3.37 -13.00
C VAL A 123 1.83 3.06 -14.39
N GLU A 124 1.68 3.97 -15.34
CA GLU A 124 2.13 3.78 -16.71
C GLU A 124 3.64 3.65 -16.84
N ASP A 125 4.40 4.25 -15.91
CA ASP A 125 5.85 4.14 -15.91
C ASP A 125 6.31 3.18 -14.82
N LEU A 126 6.12 1.89 -15.08
CA LEU A 126 6.48 0.83 -14.15
C LEU A 126 7.98 0.57 -14.06
N SER A 127 8.79 1.36 -14.79
CA SER A 127 10.25 1.26 -14.72
C SER A 127 10.80 1.70 -13.36
N LEU A 128 9.98 2.37 -12.54
CA LEU A 128 10.37 2.88 -11.22
C LEU A 128 9.78 2.09 -10.06
N ILE A 129 9.58 0.79 -10.27
CA ILE A 129 9.12 -0.09 -9.20
C ILE A 129 10.29 -0.38 -8.25
N HIS A 130 10.03 -0.22 -6.96
CA HIS A 130 10.98 -0.52 -5.90
C HIS A 130 10.50 -1.74 -5.12
N ILE A 131 11.42 -2.67 -4.88
CA ILE A 131 11.14 -3.89 -4.13
C ILE A 131 12.14 -3.96 -2.98
N SER A 132 11.67 -4.09 -1.76
CA SER A 132 12.56 -4.14 -0.61
C SER A 132 12.01 -5.00 0.52
N GLU A 133 12.91 -5.35 1.44
CA GLU A 133 12.51 -5.94 2.72
C GLU A 133 12.06 -4.80 3.63
N PRO A 134 10.99 -4.99 4.42
CA PRO A 134 10.43 -3.92 5.24
C PRO A 134 11.42 -3.27 6.20
N THR A 135 12.35 -4.04 6.74
CA THR A 135 13.35 -3.51 7.68
C THR A 135 14.23 -2.44 7.06
N ARG A 136 14.42 -2.46 5.74
CA ARG A 136 15.22 -1.47 5.04
C ARG A 136 14.48 -0.16 4.80
N LEU A 137 13.15 -0.18 4.83
CA LEU A 137 12.36 1.03 4.66
C LEU A 137 12.63 2.05 5.76
N GLY A 138 12.76 1.58 6.99
CA GLY A 138 13.04 2.44 8.13
C GLY A 138 14.44 3.06 8.10
N MET A 139 15.36 2.50 7.32
CA MET A 139 16.72 2.99 7.21
C MET A 139 16.89 4.06 6.13
N ILE A 140 15.90 4.22 5.27
CA ILE A 140 15.94 5.14 4.14
C ILE A 140 15.42 6.54 4.52
N SER A 141 14.67 6.62 5.59
CA SER A 141 14.06 7.87 6.04
C SER A 141 15.04 8.78 6.80
#